data_c39b028f80ae24b445f6833a737de95f
#
_entry.id   c39b028f80ae24b445f6833a737de95f
#
_cell.length_a   1.000
_cell.length_b   1.000
_cell.length_c   1.000
_cell.angle_alpha   90.00
_cell.angle_beta   90.00
_cell.angle_gamma   90.00
#
_symmetry.space_group_name_H-M   'P 1'
#
loop_
_entity.id
_entity.type
_entity.pdbx_description
1 polymer ?
#
loop_
_entity_poly.entity_id
_entity_poly.type
_entity_poly.pdbx_seq_one_letter_code
_entity_poly.pdbx_strand_id
1 'polypeptide(L)'
;MGFFQKEIETMPRKEIDKLQLERLKETVAYCYNNVPFYHKKLTEAGIGDGSKIKQLSDIQYIPFTTKDDFRDNYPFGMAACSMRDVVRIHASSGTTGKPTVGVYTKADIDIWSDCVARVAAAGGVSDNDIIQISFGYGLFTGALGLHYGLEKLGATVIPASSGNTEKQMMMMRDFGVTGLVATPSYALYLSESIKEAPYPLSDYSLKLGILGSEPCTPEMRDTIEKNLNIYVSDNYGMTELGGPGVSGDCEMRDGMHFAEDHFLPEIIDADGNRLGENEAGELVVTTLTRRGMPVLRYRTKDITKITYEPCKCGRTHARMAKTMGRTDDMLIIKGVNVFPTQIESALITVDKIGPHYQLIIRRKNFKDTLEIKVELVDASVLESFGELESLQKKVQEKLKSVLGLQTKVTLVQPKTLERFQGKAKRILDLRNEGE
;
A
#
# COMPACT_ATOMS: atom_id res chain seq x y z
N MET A 1 -11.99 12.67 16.79
CA MET A 1 -10.84 12.70 15.84
C MET A 1 -9.55 12.80 16.64
N GLY A 2 -8.72 11.75 16.58
CA GLY A 2 -7.44 11.71 17.27
C GLY A 2 -6.33 12.43 16.51
N PHE A 3 -5.48 13.16 17.23
CA PHE A 3 -4.19 13.64 16.77
C PHE A 3 -3.12 13.06 17.67
N PHE A 4 -2.02 12.59 17.09
CA PHE A 4 -0.85 12.17 17.87
C PHE A 4 0.13 13.33 18.07
N GLN A 5 0.36 14.13 17.01
CA GLN A 5 1.22 15.32 17.04
C GLN A 5 0.47 16.50 16.40
N LYS A 6 -0.54 16.99 17.11
CA LYS A 6 -1.50 17.97 16.59
C LYS A 6 -0.85 19.20 15.95
N GLU A 7 0.17 19.76 16.56
CA GLU A 7 0.85 20.98 16.07
C GLU A 7 1.47 20.75 14.67
N ILE A 8 2.08 19.59 14.46
CA ILE A 8 2.65 19.21 13.16
C ILE A 8 1.54 18.88 12.16
N GLU A 9 0.56 18.06 12.58
CA GLU A 9 -0.53 17.59 11.70
C GLU A 9 -1.47 18.72 11.25
N THR A 10 -1.46 19.87 11.95
CA THR A 10 -2.26 21.07 11.61
C THR A 10 -1.40 22.29 11.28
N MET A 11 -0.12 22.09 10.98
CA MET A 11 0.82 23.15 10.64
C MET A 11 0.35 23.92 9.37
N PRO A 12 0.35 25.26 9.35
CA PRO A 12 -0.03 26.02 8.17
C PRO A 12 0.80 25.66 6.93
N ARG A 13 0.18 25.63 5.74
CA ARG A 13 0.83 25.24 4.49
C ARG A 13 2.18 25.96 4.24
N LYS A 14 2.24 27.27 4.49
CA LYS A 14 3.49 28.06 4.31
C LYS A 14 4.62 27.58 5.21
N GLU A 15 4.31 27.15 6.42
CA GLU A 15 5.30 26.63 7.37
C GLU A 15 5.75 25.23 6.98
N ILE A 16 4.84 24.38 6.48
CA ILE A 16 5.18 23.07 5.92
C ILE A 16 6.10 23.26 4.71
N ASP A 17 5.80 24.16 3.78
CA ASP A 17 6.61 24.41 2.58
C ASP A 17 8.02 24.89 2.95
N LYS A 18 8.12 25.75 3.96
CA LYS A 18 9.41 26.21 4.48
C LYS A 18 10.21 25.08 5.09
N LEU A 19 9.58 24.27 5.94
CA LEU A 19 10.20 23.12 6.59
C LEU A 19 10.65 22.08 5.55
N GLN A 20 9.81 21.80 4.57
CA GLN A 20 10.17 20.87 3.47
C GLN A 20 11.36 21.38 2.67
N LEU A 21 11.45 22.68 2.37
CA LEU A 21 12.57 23.25 1.64
C LEU A 21 13.88 23.14 2.45
N GLU A 22 13.85 23.45 3.73
CA GLU A 22 15.00 23.33 4.63
C GLU A 22 15.48 21.86 4.67
N ARG A 23 14.58 20.93 4.94
CA ARG A 23 14.85 19.49 5.00
C ARG A 23 15.30 18.90 3.65
N LEU A 24 14.74 19.38 2.53
CA LEU A 24 15.18 18.98 1.20
C LEU A 24 16.64 19.33 0.95
N LYS A 25 17.05 20.57 1.26
CA LYS A 25 18.45 21.00 1.13
C LYS A 25 19.39 20.17 1.99
N GLU A 26 19.02 19.93 3.26
CA GLU A 26 19.80 19.10 4.17
C GLU A 26 19.92 17.66 3.66
N THR A 27 18.82 17.08 3.16
CA THR A 27 18.82 15.70 2.66
C THR A 27 19.64 15.57 1.39
N VAL A 28 19.55 16.52 0.46
CA VAL A 28 20.39 16.51 -0.75
C VAL A 28 21.84 16.61 -0.40
N ALA A 29 22.24 17.55 0.49
CA ALA A 29 23.62 17.66 0.98
C ALA A 29 24.08 16.37 1.68
N TYR A 30 23.22 15.77 2.49
CA TYR A 30 23.51 14.52 3.20
C TYR A 30 23.70 13.34 2.22
N CYS A 31 22.83 13.18 1.25
CA CYS A 31 22.95 12.17 0.19
C CYS A 31 24.24 12.38 -0.64
N TYR A 32 24.52 13.62 -1.04
CA TYR A 32 25.70 13.96 -1.82
C TYR A 32 27.00 13.60 -1.10
N ASN A 33 27.08 13.89 0.21
CA ASN A 33 28.30 13.69 0.99
C ASN A 33 28.50 12.24 1.46
N ASN A 34 27.42 11.45 1.62
CA ASN A 34 27.51 10.14 2.29
C ASN A 34 27.17 8.95 1.39
N VAL A 35 26.56 9.14 0.22
CA VAL A 35 26.16 8.05 -0.67
C VAL A 35 26.85 8.19 -2.02
N PRO A 36 27.85 7.33 -2.36
CA PRO A 36 28.60 7.42 -3.62
C PRO A 36 27.69 7.44 -4.86
N PHE A 37 26.61 6.67 -4.85
CA PHE A 37 25.60 6.68 -5.91
C PHE A 37 25.00 8.09 -6.12
N TYR A 38 24.56 8.75 -5.04
CA TYR A 38 24.01 10.11 -5.14
C TYR A 38 25.08 11.16 -5.44
N HIS A 39 26.29 11.00 -4.90
CA HIS A 39 27.39 11.89 -5.24
C HIS A 39 27.60 11.98 -6.77
N LYS A 40 27.71 10.83 -7.42
CA LYS A 40 27.83 10.74 -8.88
C LYS A 40 26.61 11.34 -9.58
N LYS A 41 25.41 10.88 -9.25
CA LYS A 41 24.17 11.23 -9.94
C LYS A 41 23.83 12.73 -9.82
N LEU A 42 24.04 13.33 -8.65
CA LEU A 42 23.81 14.76 -8.40
C LEU A 42 24.91 15.64 -9.05
N THR A 43 26.14 15.16 -9.14
CA THR A 43 27.22 15.86 -9.87
C THR A 43 26.92 15.90 -11.37
N GLU A 44 26.54 14.76 -11.96
CA GLU A 44 26.17 14.66 -13.39
C GLU A 44 24.97 15.53 -13.73
N ALA A 45 24.00 15.66 -12.81
CA ALA A 45 22.85 16.54 -12.97
C ALA A 45 23.15 18.03 -12.69
N GLY A 46 24.36 18.37 -12.28
CA GLY A 46 24.78 19.75 -11.96
C GLY A 46 24.18 20.34 -10.69
N ILE A 47 23.55 19.51 -9.83
CA ILE A 47 22.93 19.88 -8.54
C ILE A 47 24.00 19.99 -7.44
N GLY A 48 24.96 19.06 -7.42
CA GLY A 48 25.98 18.99 -6.39
C GLY A 48 25.40 18.74 -5.00
N ASP A 49 25.84 19.51 -4.02
CA ASP A 49 25.42 19.44 -2.62
C ASP A 49 24.04 20.07 -2.33
N GLY A 50 23.29 20.46 -3.34
CA GLY A 50 21.98 21.10 -3.18
C GLY A 50 22.01 22.60 -2.87
N SER A 51 23.17 23.25 -2.83
CA SER A 51 23.29 24.71 -2.60
C SER A 51 22.55 25.56 -3.63
N LYS A 52 22.32 24.99 -4.81
CA LYS A 52 21.53 25.60 -5.90
C LYS A 52 20.03 25.52 -5.70
N ILE A 53 19.52 24.71 -4.81
CA ILE A 53 18.07 24.57 -4.52
C ILE A 53 17.64 25.81 -3.74
N LYS A 54 16.74 26.62 -4.31
CA LYS A 54 16.24 27.86 -3.71
C LYS A 54 14.77 27.79 -3.29
N GLN A 55 13.99 26.93 -3.96
CA GLN A 55 12.56 26.75 -3.76
C GLN A 55 12.17 25.28 -3.95
N LEU A 56 11.00 24.87 -3.46
CA LEU A 56 10.56 23.46 -3.54
C LEU A 56 10.42 22.97 -4.98
N SER A 57 10.05 23.83 -5.93
CA SER A 57 9.95 23.45 -7.33
C SER A 57 11.29 23.05 -7.97
N ASP A 58 12.42 23.43 -7.37
CA ASP A 58 13.74 23.04 -7.88
C ASP A 58 14.02 21.56 -7.71
N ILE A 59 13.18 20.82 -6.95
CA ILE A 59 13.23 19.38 -6.84
C ILE A 59 13.14 18.70 -8.22
N GLN A 60 12.47 19.29 -9.19
CA GLN A 60 12.35 18.78 -10.56
C GLN A 60 13.71 18.55 -11.25
N TYR A 61 14.77 19.26 -10.83
CA TYR A 61 16.11 19.10 -11.39
C TYR A 61 16.91 17.97 -10.74
N ILE A 62 16.45 17.44 -9.60
CA ILE A 62 17.05 16.28 -8.94
C ILE A 62 16.67 15.03 -9.76
N PRO A 63 17.63 14.18 -10.14
CA PRO A 63 17.34 12.96 -10.89
C PRO A 63 16.53 11.96 -10.06
N PHE A 64 15.68 11.19 -10.75
CA PHE A 64 14.88 10.15 -10.12
C PHE A 64 15.73 9.01 -9.56
N THR A 65 15.26 8.41 -8.49
CA THR A 65 15.73 7.12 -7.99
C THR A 65 14.71 6.05 -8.36
N THR A 66 15.18 4.89 -8.81
CA THR A 66 14.34 3.77 -9.25
C THR A 66 14.62 2.51 -8.43
N LYS A 67 13.78 1.51 -8.58
CA LYS A 67 13.97 0.20 -7.96
C LYS A 67 15.25 -0.50 -8.47
N ASP A 68 15.62 -0.25 -9.71
CA ASP A 68 16.85 -0.82 -10.30
C ASP A 68 18.09 -0.19 -9.69
N ASP A 69 18.06 1.11 -9.36
CA ASP A 69 19.16 1.75 -8.62
C ASP A 69 19.42 1.04 -7.27
N PHE A 70 18.36 0.59 -6.56
CA PHE A 70 18.53 -0.20 -5.33
C PHE A 70 19.13 -1.58 -5.60
N ARG A 71 18.73 -2.24 -6.69
CA ARG A 71 19.24 -3.57 -7.08
C ARG A 71 20.70 -3.53 -7.48
N ASP A 72 21.09 -2.49 -8.22
CA ASP A 72 22.45 -2.29 -8.69
C ASP A 72 23.41 -1.95 -7.52
N ASN A 73 22.86 -1.33 -6.47
CA ASN A 73 23.61 -0.98 -5.26
C ASN A 73 23.34 -1.94 -4.08
N TYR A 74 22.83 -3.15 -4.37
CA TYR A 74 22.56 -4.18 -3.35
C TYR A 74 23.83 -4.66 -2.67
N PRO A 75 23.87 -4.91 -1.33
CA PRO A 75 22.74 -4.67 -0.42
C PRO A 75 22.75 -3.28 0.25
N PHE A 76 23.88 -2.63 0.41
CA PHE A 76 24.04 -1.44 1.24
C PHE A 76 24.65 -0.23 0.51
N GLY A 77 24.83 -0.28 -0.80
CA GLY A 77 25.40 0.82 -1.59
C GLY A 77 24.60 2.12 -1.56
N MET A 78 23.32 2.05 -1.11
CA MET A 78 22.47 3.23 -0.89
C MET A 78 22.46 3.69 0.57
N ALA A 79 23.19 3.02 1.50
CA ALA A 79 23.26 3.44 2.90
C ALA A 79 24.10 4.71 3.05
N ALA A 80 23.60 5.65 3.85
CA ALA A 80 24.24 6.95 4.09
C ALA A 80 24.90 7.05 5.48
N CYS A 81 24.90 5.96 6.26
CA CYS A 81 25.47 5.90 7.60
C CYS A 81 26.38 4.67 7.76
N SER A 82 27.19 4.66 8.81
CA SER A 82 27.95 3.48 9.20
C SER A 82 27.03 2.35 9.62
N MET A 83 27.36 1.11 9.26
CA MET A 83 26.62 -0.07 9.74
C MET A 83 26.63 -0.23 11.27
N ARG A 84 27.52 0.46 11.99
CA ARG A 84 27.51 0.52 13.46
C ARG A 84 26.33 1.31 14.02
N ASP A 85 25.79 2.25 13.22
CA ASP A 85 24.65 3.08 13.59
C ASP A 85 23.32 2.43 13.19
N VAL A 86 23.37 1.33 12.44
CA VAL A 86 22.21 0.59 11.97
C VAL A 86 21.71 -0.34 13.08
N VAL A 87 20.46 -0.14 13.50
CA VAL A 87 19.81 -0.96 14.53
C VAL A 87 18.83 -1.98 13.94
N ARG A 88 18.49 -1.82 12.65
CA ARG A 88 17.54 -2.74 11.97
C ARG A 88 17.76 -2.75 10.46
N ILE A 89 17.52 -3.92 9.87
CA ILE A 89 17.51 -4.14 8.43
C ILE A 89 16.17 -4.76 8.05
N HIS A 90 15.53 -4.22 7.03
CA HIS A 90 14.36 -4.81 6.38
C HIS A 90 14.62 -5.02 4.89
N ALA A 91 13.82 -5.88 4.26
CA ALA A 91 13.87 -6.04 2.81
C ALA A 91 12.48 -6.36 2.24
N SER A 92 12.30 -6.06 0.96
CA SER A 92 11.12 -6.46 0.19
C SER A 92 11.14 -7.95 -0.13
N SER A 93 10.02 -8.50 -0.64
CA SER A 93 9.92 -9.94 -0.99
C SER A 93 10.87 -10.42 -2.09
N GLY A 94 11.39 -9.50 -2.91
CA GLY A 94 12.32 -9.87 -3.99
C GLY A 94 11.76 -10.80 -5.07
N THR A 95 10.45 -10.87 -5.26
CA THR A 95 9.77 -11.78 -6.20
C THR A 95 10.28 -11.69 -7.64
N THR A 96 10.90 -10.56 -8.01
CA THR A 96 11.43 -10.30 -9.36
C THR A 96 12.95 -10.19 -9.41
N GLY A 97 13.67 -10.76 -8.44
CA GLY A 97 15.14 -10.70 -8.36
C GLY A 97 15.65 -10.40 -6.96
N LYS A 98 16.79 -9.67 -6.83
CA LYS A 98 17.33 -9.27 -5.53
C LYS A 98 16.32 -8.40 -4.78
N PRO A 99 16.10 -8.62 -3.47
CA PRO A 99 15.19 -7.79 -2.67
C PRO A 99 15.73 -6.36 -2.55
N THR A 100 14.83 -5.39 -2.44
CA THR A 100 15.22 -4.05 -2.00
C THR A 100 15.47 -4.07 -0.51
N VAL A 101 16.65 -3.62 -0.08
CA VAL A 101 17.05 -3.56 1.32
C VAL A 101 16.84 -2.15 1.86
N GLY A 102 16.37 -2.05 3.09
CA GLY A 102 16.31 -0.80 3.85
C GLY A 102 17.05 -0.94 5.16
N VAL A 103 17.93 0.02 5.48
CA VAL A 103 18.62 0.09 6.77
C VAL A 103 18.07 1.25 7.60
N TYR A 104 18.05 1.08 8.91
CA TYR A 104 17.43 2.02 9.85
C TYR A 104 18.36 2.30 11.02
N THR A 105 18.61 3.57 11.28
CA THR A 105 19.19 4.04 12.52
C THR A 105 18.12 4.09 13.62
N LYS A 106 18.54 4.32 14.87
CA LYS A 106 17.58 4.51 15.96
C LYS A 106 16.66 5.72 15.70
N ALA A 107 17.22 6.82 15.19
CA ALA A 107 16.42 8.00 14.82
C ALA A 107 15.39 7.70 13.72
N ASP A 108 15.74 6.87 12.73
CA ASP A 108 14.78 6.46 11.69
C ASP A 108 13.63 5.65 12.28
N ILE A 109 13.91 4.76 13.25
CA ILE A 109 12.86 3.97 13.93
C ILE A 109 11.93 4.89 14.74
N ASP A 110 12.48 5.88 15.44
CA ASP A 110 11.71 6.82 16.25
C ASP A 110 10.76 7.67 15.38
N ILE A 111 11.27 8.21 14.25
CA ILE A 111 10.49 8.98 13.26
C ILE A 111 9.43 8.09 12.61
N TRP A 112 9.80 6.88 12.20
CA TRP A 112 8.87 5.94 11.61
C TRP A 112 7.71 5.60 12.54
N SER A 113 8.02 5.39 13.83
CA SER A 113 7.00 5.15 14.86
C SER A 113 6.06 6.35 15.02
N ASP A 114 6.57 7.60 14.93
CA ASP A 114 5.74 8.82 14.94
C ASP A 114 4.80 8.88 13.75
N CYS A 115 5.30 8.62 12.54
CA CYS A 115 4.49 8.62 11.33
C CYS A 115 3.34 7.59 11.41
N VAL A 116 3.64 6.38 11.88
CA VAL A 116 2.63 5.32 12.05
C VAL A 116 1.63 5.68 13.16
N ALA A 117 2.08 6.23 14.29
CA ALA A 117 1.20 6.68 15.37
C ALA A 117 0.21 7.76 14.89
N ARG A 118 0.66 8.71 14.03
CA ARG A 118 -0.22 9.70 13.39
C ARG A 118 -1.27 9.05 12.51
N VAL A 119 -0.87 8.09 11.66
CA VAL A 119 -1.80 7.37 10.78
C VAL A 119 -2.81 6.58 11.60
N ALA A 120 -2.38 5.88 12.65
CA ALA A 120 -3.25 5.12 13.53
C ALA A 120 -4.26 6.03 14.25
N ALA A 121 -3.80 7.15 14.83
CA ALA A 121 -4.66 8.13 15.50
C ALA A 121 -5.65 8.77 14.51
N ALA A 122 -5.23 9.06 13.27
CA ALA A 122 -6.11 9.59 12.23
C ALA A 122 -7.20 8.58 11.83
N GLY A 123 -6.87 7.29 11.82
CA GLY A 123 -7.78 6.17 11.57
C GLY A 123 -8.66 5.78 12.76
N GLY A 124 -8.59 6.53 13.88
CA GLY A 124 -9.47 6.33 15.03
C GLY A 124 -8.93 5.44 16.15
N VAL A 125 -7.66 5.01 16.08
CA VAL A 125 -7.02 4.25 17.18
C VAL A 125 -6.69 5.18 18.35
N SER A 126 -6.85 4.67 19.56
CA SER A 126 -6.52 5.33 20.81
C SER A 126 -5.69 4.43 21.73
N ASP A 127 -5.27 4.97 22.88
CA ASP A 127 -4.59 4.25 23.96
C ASP A 127 -5.47 3.23 24.69
N ASN A 128 -6.78 3.26 24.47
CA ASN A 128 -7.72 2.28 25.01
C ASN A 128 -7.94 1.06 24.10
N ASP A 129 -7.26 1.01 22.95
CA ASP A 129 -7.48 -0.05 21.97
C ASP A 129 -6.51 -1.22 22.14
N ILE A 130 -7.00 -2.42 21.88
CA ILE A 130 -6.22 -3.66 21.79
C ILE A 130 -6.16 -4.05 20.32
N ILE A 131 -4.97 -3.96 19.74
CA ILE A 131 -4.75 -4.10 18.30
C ILE A 131 -4.05 -5.42 18.00
N GLN A 132 -4.68 -6.29 17.24
CA GLN A 132 -4.06 -7.51 16.74
C GLN A 132 -3.39 -7.27 15.39
N ILE A 133 -2.08 -7.53 15.31
CA ILE A 133 -1.31 -7.44 14.07
C ILE A 133 -1.23 -8.82 13.42
N SER A 134 -1.95 -8.98 12.31
CA SER A 134 -2.04 -10.20 11.51
C SER A 134 -1.17 -10.14 10.24
N PHE A 135 -0.11 -9.33 10.28
CA PHE A 135 0.99 -9.34 9.30
C PHE A 135 2.12 -10.26 9.75
N GLY A 136 2.83 -10.88 8.80
CA GLY A 136 4.04 -11.65 9.11
C GLY A 136 5.15 -10.76 9.70
N TYR A 137 5.61 -11.10 10.89
CA TYR A 137 6.81 -10.54 11.50
C TYR A 137 8.04 -11.18 10.86
N GLY A 138 8.98 -10.37 10.40
CA GLY A 138 10.17 -10.87 9.73
C GLY A 138 10.88 -9.74 8.98
N LEU A 139 11.36 -10.07 7.79
CA LEU A 139 12.17 -9.14 6.99
C LEU A 139 11.35 -7.96 6.43
N PHE A 140 10.03 -8.11 6.33
CA PHE A 140 9.13 -7.06 5.81
C PHE A 140 8.92 -5.93 6.83
N THR A 141 8.65 -4.73 6.32
CA THR A 141 8.47 -3.52 7.15
C THR A 141 7.11 -3.47 7.85
N GLY A 142 6.07 -4.10 7.26
CA GLY A 142 4.67 -3.87 7.63
C GLY A 142 4.37 -4.11 9.11
N ALA A 143 4.62 -5.33 9.61
CA ALA A 143 4.27 -5.71 10.97
C ALA A 143 5.02 -4.86 12.01
N LEU A 144 6.36 -4.80 11.92
CA LEU A 144 7.17 -4.08 12.91
C LEU A 144 6.94 -2.56 12.87
N GLY A 145 6.71 -1.98 11.70
CA GLY A 145 6.39 -0.55 11.62
C GLY A 145 5.10 -0.21 12.34
N LEU A 146 4.04 -0.97 12.08
CA LEU A 146 2.73 -0.80 12.74
C LEU A 146 2.82 -1.10 14.24
N HIS A 147 3.54 -2.14 14.63
CA HIS A 147 3.78 -2.49 16.03
C HIS A 147 4.33 -1.31 16.84
N TYR A 148 5.50 -0.78 16.44
CA TYR A 148 6.12 0.32 17.18
C TYR A 148 5.32 1.62 17.18
N GLY A 149 4.62 1.92 16.09
CA GLY A 149 3.79 3.11 16.04
C GLY A 149 2.55 3.00 16.92
N LEU A 150 1.92 1.82 16.98
CA LEU A 150 0.76 1.55 17.84
C LEU A 150 1.14 1.56 19.32
N GLU A 151 2.27 0.92 19.69
CA GLU A 151 2.80 1.01 21.06
C GLU A 151 3.13 2.47 21.44
N LYS A 152 3.72 3.24 20.52
CA LYS A 152 4.05 4.66 20.77
C LYS A 152 2.79 5.52 20.95
N LEU A 153 1.69 5.18 20.27
CA LEU A 153 0.37 5.80 20.49
C LEU A 153 -0.23 5.46 21.86
N GLY A 154 0.20 4.35 22.47
CA GLY A 154 -0.29 3.85 23.76
C GLY A 154 -1.26 2.67 23.64
N ALA A 155 -1.56 2.20 22.42
CA ALA A 155 -2.42 1.04 22.22
C ALA A 155 -1.73 -0.26 22.68
N THR A 156 -2.51 -1.23 23.15
CA THR A 156 -2.02 -2.58 23.45
C THR A 156 -1.86 -3.35 22.15
N VAL A 157 -0.69 -3.94 21.89
CA VAL A 157 -0.42 -4.67 20.66
C VAL A 157 -0.31 -6.16 20.90
N ILE A 158 -1.06 -6.95 20.09
CA ILE A 158 -0.95 -8.41 20.04
C ILE A 158 -0.18 -8.78 18.76
N PRO A 159 1.09 -9.24 18.84
CA PRO A 159 1.91 -9.60 17.68
C PRO A 159 1.56 -11.01 17.18
N ALA A 160 0.35 -11.18 16.68
CA ALA A 160 -0.20 -12.48 16.28
C ALA A 160 0.53 -13.09 15.06
N SER A 161 1.16 -12.25 14.22
CA SER A 161 1.76 -12.64 12.96
C SER A 161 0.74 -13.14 11.93
N SER A 162 1.19 -13.70 10.81
CA SER A 162 0.32 -14.28 9.80
C SER A 162 0.06 -15.77 10.04
N GLY A 163 -1.01 -16.29 9.48
CA GLY A 163 -1.35 -17.71 9.53
C GLY A 163 -2.22 -18.13 10.70
N ASN A 164 -2.58 -19.41 10.73
CA ASN A 164 -3.43 -20.03 11.74
C ASN A 164 -4.70 -19.24 12.06
N THR A 165 -5.61 -19.14 11.09
CA THR A 165 -6.83 -18.33 11.15
C THR A 165 -7.70 -18.64 12.37
N GLU A 166 -7.81 -19.91 12.78
CA GLU A 166 -8.57 -20.30 13.97
C GLU A 166 -7.97 -19.71 15.25
N LYS A 167 -6.63 -19.74 15.38
CA LYS A 167 -5.94 -19.10 16.51
C LYS A 167 -6.08 -17.58 16.48
N GLN A 168 -6.07 -16.98 15.30
CA GLN A 168 -6.31 -15.53 15.12
C GLN A 168 -7.69 -15.15 15.66
N MET A 169 -8.74 -15.88 15.27
CA MET A 169 -10.11 -15.66 15.73
C MET A 169 -10.25 -15.90 17.24
N MET A 170 -9.61 -16.95 17.77
CA MET A 170 -9.60 -17.21 19.21
C MET A 170 -9.00 -16.04 19.99
N MET A 171 -7.81 -15.54 19.59
CA MET A 171 -7.17 -14.40 20.24
C MET A 171 -8.02 -13.12 20.14
N MET A 172 -8.65 -12.85 19.00
CA MET A 172 -9.55 -11.71 18.84
C MET A 172 -10.68 -11.71 19.86
N ARG A 173 -11.29 -12.87 20.09
CA ARG A 173 -12.37 -13.02 21.05
C ARG A 173 -11.87 -12.99 22.48
N ASP A 174 -10.90 -13.86 22.81
CA ASP A 174 -10.48 -14.10 24.19
C ASP A 174 -9.73 -12.91 24.82
N PHE A 175 -9.04 -12.12 24.00
CA PHE A 175 -8.30 -10.93 24.45
C PHE A 175 -9.06 -9.62 24.25
N GLY A 176 -10.30 -9.68 23.75
CA GLY A 176 -11.12 -8.49 23.55
C GLY A 176 -10.54 -7.51 22.53
N VAL A 177 -9.98 -8.03 21.43
CA VAL A 177 -9.35 -7.22 20.38
C VAL A 177 -10.34 -6.21 19.81
N THR A 178 -9.96 -4.93 19.82
CA THR A 178 -10.79 -3.82 19.31
C THR A 178 -10.39 -3.41 17.89
N GLY A 179 -9.15 -3.70 17.47
CA GLY A 179 -8.67 -3.36 16.15
C GLY A 179 -7.84 -4.44 15.47
N LEU A 180 -8.01 -4.56 14.17
CA LEU A 180 -7.31 -5.51 13.30
C LEU A 180 -6.35 -4.79 12.37
N VAL A 181 -5.10 -5.24 12.34
CA VAL A 181 -4.10 -4.85 11.33
C VAL A 181 -3.87 -6.02 10.40
N ALA A 182 -4.21 -5.88 9.11
CA ALA A 182 -4.10 -6.96 8.13
C ALA A 182 -3.97 -6.43 6.69
N THR A 183 -3.66 -7.33 5.75
CA THR A 183 -3.91 -7.02 4.34
C THR A 183 -5.41 -7.06 4.06
N PRO A 184 -5.94 -6.26 3.10
CA PRO A 184 -7.34 -6.33 2.70
C PRO A 184 -7.81 -7.75 2.37
N SER A 185 -7.03 -8.51 1.60
CA SER A 185 -7.37 -9.89 1.26
C SER A 185 -7.48 -10.80 2.49
N TYR A 186 -6.60 -10.63 3.48
CA TYR A 186 -6.66 -11.44 4.70
C TYR A 186 -7.80 -11.01 5.62
N ALA A 187 -8.07 -9.70 5.74
CA ALA A 187 -9.22 -9.19 6.48
C ALA A 187 -10.55 -9.71 5.91
N LEU A 188 -10.64 -9.77 4.57
CA LEU A 188 -11.80 -10.37 3.90
C LEU A 188 -11.93 -11.86 4.21
N TYR A 189 -10.84 -12.62 4.11
CA TYR A 189 -10.82 -14.04 4.45
C TYR A 189 -11.17 -14.29 5.93
N LEU A 190 -10.65 -13.48 6.86
CA LEU A 190 -11.04 -13.54 8.27
C LEU A 190 -12.54 -13.27 8.46
N SER A 191 -13.09 -12.31 7.73
CA SER A 191 -14.51 -11.97 7.80
C SER A 191 -15.42 -13.13 7.36
N GLU A 192 -15.00 -13.89 6.37
CA GLU A 192 -15.68 -15.12 5.92
C GLU A 192 -15.56 -16.22 6.98
N SER A 193 -14.35 -16.42 7.52
CA SER A 193 -14.09 -17.44 8.54
C SER A 193 -14.86 -17.18 9.84
N ILE A 194 -14.99 -15.93 10.27
CA ILE A 194 -15.80 -15.55 11.44
C ILE A 194 -17.28 -15.86 11.23
N LYS A 195 -17.81 -15.66 10.03
CA LYS A 195 -19.21 -16.02 9.72
C LYS A 195 -19.48 -17.53 9.77
N GLU A 196 -18.48 -18.34 9.44
CA GLU A 196 -18.58 -19.81 9.49
C GLU A 196 -18.27 -20.39 10.88
N ALA A 197 -17.71 -19.58 11.78
CA ALA A 197 -17.35 -20.01 13.12
C ALA A 197 -18.58 -20.30 14.01
N PRO A 198 -18.46 -21.16 15.02
CA PRO A 198 -19.58 -21.47 15.93
C PRO A 198 -19.91 -20.31 16.91
N TYR A 199 -19.22 -19.19 16.81
CA TYR A 199 -19.38 -18.03 17.69
C TYR A 199 -19.99 -16.86 16.92
N PRO A 200 -21.01 -16.18 17.48
CA PRO A 200 -21.59 -15.03 16.81
C PRO A 200 -20.63 -13.83 16.76
N LEU A 201 -20.82 -12.96 15.79
CA LEU A 201 -19.98 -11.73 15.65
C LEU A 201 -20.01 -10.86 16.91
N SER A 202 -21.08 -10.89 17.70
CA SER A 202 -21.20 -10.17 18.96
C SER A 202 -20.19 -10.57 20.04
N ASP A 203 -19.56 -11.74 19.91
CA ASP A 203 -18.52 -12.19 20.84
C ASP A 203 -17.15 -11.52 20.57
N TYR A 204 -17.03 -10.80 19.46
CA TYR A 204 -15.84 -10.05 19.07
C TYR A 204 -16.04 -8.57 19.39
N SER A 205 -15.01 -7.94 19.98
CA SER A 205 -15.05 -6.51 20.35
C SER A 205 -14.51 -5.59 19.25
N LEU A 206 -14.37 -6.09 18.02
CA LEU A 206 -13.79 -5.35 16.89
C LEU A 206 -14.58 -4.07 16.60
N LYS A 207 -13.86 -2.96 16.37
CA LYS A 207 -14.41 -1.64 16.02
C LYS A 207 -13.76 -1.08 14.76
N LEU A 208 -12.47 -1.39 14.54
CA LEU A 208 -11.69 -0.79 13.47
C LEU A 208 -10.71 -1.78 12.83
N GLY A 209 -10.30 -1.45 11.61
CA GLY A 209 -9.23 -2.12 10.88
C GLY A 209 -8.26 -1.11 10.28
N ILE A 210 -6.95 -1.36 10.40
CA ILE A 210 -5.92 -0.65 9.64
C ILE A 210 -5.42 -1.61 8.57
N LEU A 211 -5.79 -1.34 7.33
CA LEU A 211 -5.44 -2.20 6.22
C LEU A 211 -4.38 -1.56 5.33
N GLY A 212 -3.58 -2.38 4.65
CA GLY A 212 -2.55 -1.87 3.75
C GLY A 212 -1.73 -2.97 3.11
N SER A 213 -0.60 -2.61 2.48
CA SER A 213 0.31 -3.52 1.79
C SER A 213 -0.20 -4.01 0.42
N GLU A 214 -1.48 -3.90 0.13
CA GLU A 214 -2.11 -4.13 -1.17
C GLU A 214 -3.29 -3.16 -1.36
N PRO A 215 -3.74 -2.92 -2.59
CA PRO A 215 -4.91 -2.07 -2.83
C PRO A 215 -6.17 -2.61 -2.11
N CYS A 216 -6.96 -1.71 -1.57
CA CYS A 216 -8.29 -1.99 -1.02
C CYS A 216 -9.32 -1.20 -1.81
N THR A 217 -10.05 -1.86 -2.72
CA THR A 217 -11.10 -1.18 -3.49
C THR A 217 -12.24 -0.74 -2.58
N PRO A 218 -13.02 0.31 -2.95
CA PRO A 218 -14.18 0.73 -2.16
C PRO A 218 -15.13 -0.43 -1.84
N GLU A 219 -15.41 -1.27 -2.83
CA GLU A 219 -16.32 -2.41 -2.71
C GLU A 219 -15.77 -3.50 -1.75
N MET A 220 -14.47 -3.76 -1.79
CA MET A 220 -13.82 -4.67 -0.85
C MET A 220 -13.87 -4.11 0.57
N ARG A 221 -13.57 -2.82 0.75
CA ARG A 221 -13.70 -2.12 2.03
C ARG A 221 -15.11 -2.26 2.60
N ASP A 222 -16.13 -1.92 1.80
CA ASP A 222 -17.54 -2.00 2.21
C ASP A 222 -17.93 -3.43 2.62
N THR A 223 -17.42 -4.43 1.90
CA THR A 223 -17.65 -5.85 2.22
C THR A 223 -17.03 -6.23 3.57
N ILE A 224 -15.77 -5.84 3.82
CA ILE A 224 -15.08 -6.10 5.08
C ILE A 224 -15.79 -5.40 6.23
N GLU A 225 -16.12 -4.12 6.08
CA GLU A 225 -16.81 -3.31 7.09
C GLU A 225 -18.17 -3.91 7.45
N LYS A 226 -18.96 -4.28 6.46
CA LYS A 226 -20.27 -4.92 6.65
C LYS A 226 -20.14 -6.28 7.34
N ASN A 227 -19.16 -7.09 6.95
CA ASN A 227 -19.00 -8.43 7.46
C ASN A 227 -18.51 -8.46 8.91
N LEU A 228 -17.61 -7.55 9.28
CA LEU A 228 -17.01 -7.48 10.60
C LEU A 228 -17.64 -6.41 11.50
N ASN A 229 -18.54 -5.58 10.96
CA ASN A 229 -19.13 -4.43 11.64
C ASN A 229 -18.06 -3.47 12.20
N ILE A 230 -17.04 -3.14 11.39
CA ILE A 230 -15.91 -2.28 11.76
C ILE A 230 -15.78 -1.09 10.82
N TYR A 231 -15.04 -0.08 11.26
CA TYR A 231 -14.52 0.98 10.41
C TYR A 231 -13.15 0.56 9.85
N VAL A 232 -12.90 0.74 8.55
CA VAL A 232 -11.61 0.42 7.91
C VAL A 232 -10.89 1.68 7.48
N SER A 233 -9.62 1.82 7.91
CA SER A 233 -8.68 2.85 7.53
C SER A 233 -7.57 2.26 6.66
N ASP A 234 -7.21 2.94 5.57
CA ASP A 234 -6.08 2.56 4.71
C ASP A 234 -4.78 3.20 5.19
N ASN A 235 -3.69 2.47 5.04
CA ASN A 235 -2.34 2.90 5.34
C ASN A 235 -1.42 2.59 4.15
N TYR A 236 -0.71 3.60 3.66
CA TYR A 236 0.21 3.50 2.54
C TYR A 236 1.67 3.59 3.00
N GLY A 237 2.52 2.83 2.34
CA GLY A 237 3.96 2.85 2.51
C GLY A 237 4.64 1.71 1.75
N MET A 238 5.96 1.77 1.71
CA MET A 238 6.80 0.78 1.04
C MET A 238 8.19 0.73 1.68
N THR A 239 8.88 -0.40 1.51
CA THR A 239 10.21 -0.63 2.09
C THR A 239 11.21 0.46 1.71
N GLU A 240 11.18 0.92 0.47
CA GLU A 240 12.07 1.94 -0.08
C GLU A 240 11.89 3.29 0.62
N LEU A 241 10.69 3.61 1.07
CA LEU A 241 10.36 4.83 1.81
C LEU A 241 10.46 4.69 3.33
N GLY A 242 10.74 3.49 3.83
CA GLY A 242 10.88 3.22 5.26
C GLY A 242 9.78 2.33 5.84
N GLY A 243 8.74 2.01 5.11
CA GLY A 243 7.65 1.13 5.55
C GLY A 243 6.29 1.82 5.59
N PRO A 244 5.32 1.31 6.36
CA PRO A 244 4.02 1.94 6.58
C PRO A 244 4.14 3.32 7.26
N GLY A 245 3.10 4.14 7.16
CA GLY A 245 3.08 5.46 7.80
C GLY A 245 3.52 6.62 6.90
N VAL A 246 3.78 6.37 5.61
CA VAL A 246 4.04 7.46 4.64
C VAL A 246 2.79 8.31 4.46
N SER A 247 1.62 7.65 4.36
CA SER A 247 0.32 8.28 4.21
C SER A 247 -0.78 7.38 4.79
N GLY A 248 -1.87 7.95 5.29
CA GLY A 248 -2.99 7.18 5.82
C GLY A 248 -4.31 7.94 5.86
N ASP A 249 -5.41 7.18 5.81
CA ASP A 249 -6.77 7.71 5.91
C ASP A 249 -7.01 8.38 7.27
N CYS A 250 -7.88 9.37 7.26
CA CYS A 250 -8.54 9.85 8.47
C CYS A 250 -10.01 9.43 8.45
N GLU A 251 -10.73 9.67 9.56
CA GLU A 251 -12.16 9.35 9.70
C GLU A 251 -13.07 10.00 8.63
N MET A 252 -12.58 11.05 7.94
CA MET A 252 -13.34 11.69 6.84
C MET A 252 -13.28 10.89 5.53
N ARG A 253 -12.31 10.00 5.37
CA ARG A 253 -12.12 9.18 4.16
C ARG A 253 -11.99 9.97 2.85
N ASP A 254 -11.46 11.17 2.95
CA ASP A 254 -11.28 12.08 1.81
C ASP A 254 -9.80 12.13 1.38
N GLY A 255 -9.22 10.95 1.18
CA GLY A 255 -7.81 10.74 0.84
C GLY A 255 -6.91 10.52 2.06
N MET A 256 -5.72 9.97 1.80
CA MET A 256 -4.71 9.63 2.78
C MET A 256 -3.75 10.80 3.01
N HIS A 257 -3.65 11.29 4.25
CA HIS A 257 -2.73 12.36 4.64
C HIS A 257 -1.29 11.89 4.63
N PHE A 258 -0.40 12.61 3.94
CA PHE A 258 1.05 12.40 4.03
C PHE A 258 1.60 12.89 5.36
N ALA A 259 2.68 12.27 5.85
CA ALA A 259 3.54 12.87 6.86
C ALA A 259 4.53 13.84 6.18
N GLU A 260 4.04 15.01 5.74
CA GLU A 260 4.76 15.93 4.85
C GLU A 260 6.01 16.57 5.47
N ASP A 261 6.11 16.58 6.76
CA ASP A 261 7.34 16.97 7.45
C ASP A 261 8.48 15.92 7.27
N HIS A 262 8.15 14.69 6.88
CA HIS A 262 9.11 13.61 6.64
C HIS A 262 9.18 13.17 5.17
N PHE A 263 8.15 13.45 4.39
CA PHE A 263 8.06 13.04 2.98
C PHE A 263 7.63 14.22 2.09
N LEU A 264 8.28 14.37 0.95
CA LEU A 264 7.89 15.32 -0.07
C LEU A 264 7.36 14.56 -1.29
N PRO A 265 6.02 14.54 -1.49
CA PRO A 265 5.41 13.86 -2.62
C PRO A 265 5.35 14.75 -3.87
N GLU A 266 5.44 14.13 -5.04
CA GLU A 266 5.21 14.70 -6.36
C GLU A 266 4.34 13.74 -7.18
N ILE A 267 3.59 14.28 -8.14
CA ILE A 267 2.95 13.48 -9.19
C ILE A 267 3.61 13.82 -10.51
N ILE A 268 3.94 12.80 -11.31
CA ILE A 268 4.58 12.97 -12.62
C ILE A 268 3.80 12.27 -13.72
N ASP A 269 3.92 12.79 -14.94
CA ASP A 269 3.43 12.14 -16.16
C ASP A 269 4.39 11.02 -16.64
N ALA A 270 4.09 10.41 -17.79
CA ALA A 270 4.91 9.35 -18.39
C ALA A 270 6.31 9.84 -18.81
N ASP A 271 6.44 11.12 -19.14
CA ASP A 271 7.69 11.76 -19.56
C ASP A 271 8.54 12.24 -18.36
N GLY A 272 7.99 12.14 -17.15
CA GLY A 272 8.66 12.54 -15.90
C GLY A 272 8.46 14.02 -15.54
N ASN A 273 7.56 14.73 -16.21
CA ASN A 273 7.21 16.09 -15.87
C ASN A 273 6.27 16.11 -14.68
N ARG A 274 6.46 17.09 -13.79
CA ARG A 274 5.60 17.27 -12.62
C ARG A 274 4.20 17.73 -13.06
N LEU A 275 3.18 17.06 -12.54
CA LEU A 275 1.78 17.40 -12.73
C LEU A 275 1.26 18.34 -11.64
N GLY A 276 0.12 18.94 -11.90
CA GLY A 276 -0.59 19.82 -10.97
C GLY A 276 -1.42 19.05 -9.93
N GLU A 277 -2.06 19.83 -9.07
CA GLU A 277 -2.99 19.34 -8.08
C GLU A 277 -4.19 18.64 -8.75
N ASN A 278 -4.63 17.52 -8.19
CA ASN A 278 -5.73 16.68 -8.69
C ASN A 278 -5.52 16.01 -10.06
N GLU A 279 -4.36 16.18 -10.68
CA GLU A 279 -4.00 15.45 -11.88
C GLU A 279 -3.45 14.07 -11.51
N ALA A 280 -3.88 13.02 -12.24
CA ALA A 280 -3.47 11.65 -12.00
C ALA A 280 -2.15 11.35 -12.72
N GLY A 281 -1.20 10.73 -12.00
CA GLY A 281 0.08 10.31 -12.53
C GLY A 281 0.83 9.41 -11.57
N GLU A 282 2.09 9.12 -11.87
CA GLU A 282 2.95 8.32 -11.01
C GLU A 282 3.37 9.12 -9.76
N LEU A 283 3.18 8.52 -8.59
CA LEU A 283 3.68 9.07 -7.34
C LEU A 283 5.20 8.96 -7.27
N VAL A 284 5.84 10.06 -6.95
CA VAL A 284 7.26 10.16 -6.64
C VAL A 284 7.42 10.72 -5.24
N VAL A 285 8.30 10.14 -4.43
CA VAL A 285 8.49 10.57 -3.04
C VAL A 285 9.96 10.77 -2.72
N THR A 286 10.27 11.89 -2.07
CA THR A 286 11.57 12.17 -1.45
C THR A 286 11.43 12.04 0.07
N THR A 287 12.33 11.26 0.71
CA THR A 287 12.41 11.22 2.17
C THR A 287 13.22 12.41 2.68
N LEU A 288 12.70 13.14 3.67
CA LEU A 288 13.32 14.40 4.14
C LEU A 288 14.14 14.26 5.42
N THR A 289 13.96 13.18 6.17
CA THR A 289 14.55 13.03 7.51
C THR A 289 15.23 11.69 7.73
N ARG A 290 15.15 10.78 6.76
CA ARG A 290 15.74 9.46 6.87
C ARG A 290 17.26 9.51 6.83
N ARG A 291 17.94 8.86 7.78
CA ARG A 291 19.39 8.89 7.92
C ARG A 291 20.08 7.61 7.50
N GLY A 292 19.47 6.45 7.71
CA GLY A 292 20.07 5.17 7.33
C GLY A 292 20.18 5.00 5.83
N MET A 293 19.07 5.21 5.12
CA MET A 293 19.01 5.07 3.66
C MET A 293 18.02 6.10 3.09
N PRO A 294 18.41 7.37 2.97
CA PRO A 294 17.57 8.42 2.38
C PRO A 294 17.34 8.17 0.89
N VAL A 295 16.21 8.66 0.39
CA VAL A 295 15.83 8.49 -1.01
C VAL A 295 15.39 9.82 -1.59
N LEU A 296 15.95 10.18 -2.74
CA LEU A 296 15.62 11.37 -3.51
C LEU A 296 14.76 10.97 -4.73
N ARG A 297 13.59 11.59 -4.87
CA ARG A 297 12.67 11.42 -6.00
C ARG A 297 12.48 9.95 -6.42
N TYR A 298 12.08 9.11 -5.46
CA TYR A 298 11.86 7.70 -5.73
C TYR A 298 10.57 7.48 -6.55
N ARG A 299 10.70 6.85 -7.70
CA ARG A 299 9.58 6.45 -8.56
C ARG A 299 8.90 5.22 -7.99
N THR A 300 7.71 5.40 -7.41
CA THR A 300 6.98 4.33 -6.71
C THR A 300 6.30 3.35 -7.66
N LYS A 301 6.03 3.77 -8.88
CA LYS A 301 5.19 3.11 -9.88
C LYS A 301 3.70 3.11 -9.53
N ASP A 302 3.29 3.64 -8.38
CA ASP A 302 1.89 3.75 -7.99
C ASP A 302 1.24 4.96 -8.67
N ILE A 303 0.07 4.77 -9.28
CA ILE A 303 -0.71 5.83 -9.91
C ILE A 303 -1.70 6.39 -8.90
N THR A 304 -1.64 7.68 -8.65
CA THR A 304 -2.54 8.41 -7.77
C THR A 304 -2.64 9.88 -8.17
N LYS A 305 -3.29 10.69 -7.37
CA LYS A 305 -3.32 12.16 -7.45
C LYS A 305 -3.21 12.75 -6.06
N ILE A 306 -2.77 13.99 -5.96
CA ILE A 306 -2.59 14.70 -4.69
C ILE A 306 -3.46 15.96 -4.68
N THR A 307 -4.02 16.27 -3.51
CA THR A 307 -4.70 17.53 -3.23
C THR A 307 -4.14 18.18 -1.97
N TYR A 308 -4.11 19.52 -1.98
CA TYR A 308 -3.74 20.36 -0.83
C TYR A 308 -4.96 21.03 -0.20
N GLU A 309 -6.17 20.73 -0.68
CA GLU A 309 -7.42 21.23 -0.13
C GLU A 309 -7.56 20.85 1.36
N PRO A 310 -8.04 21.79 2.22
CA PRO A 310 -8.21 21.49 3.64
C PRO A 310 -9.15 20.32 3.89
N CYS A 311 -8.73 19.39 4.74
CA CYS A 311 -9.59 18.29 5.16
C CYS A 311 -10.50 18.70 6.32
N LYS A 312 -11.74 18.19 6.32
CA LYS A 312 -12.70 18.39 7.41
C LYS A 312 -12.23 17.83 8.76
N CYS A 313 -11.22 16.94 8.76
CA CYS A 313 -10.61 16.44 9.99
C CYS A 313 -9.72 17.49 10.70
N GLY A 314 -9.42 18.62 10.05
CA GLY A 314 -8.58 19.71 10.55
C GLY A 314 -7.08 19.54 10.23
N ARG A 315 -6.64 18.42 9.66
CA ARG A 315 -5.26 18.24 9.18
C ARG A 315 -5.04 19.07 7.91
N THR A 316 -3.83 19.62 7.80
CA THR A 316 -3.42 20.52 6.71
C THR A 316 -2.46 19.87 5.72
N HIS A 317 -1.96 18.70 6.04
CA HIS A 317 -1.05 17.95 5.18
C HIS A 317 -1.74 17.51 3.88
N ALA A 318 -0.99 17.49 2.79
CA ALA A 318 -1.44 16.99 1.50
C ALA A 318 -2.05 15.58 1.61
N ARG A 319 -3.04 15.31 0.79
CA ARG A 319 -3.71 14.01 0.74
C ARG A 319 -3.54 13.37 -0.63
N MET A 320 -3.18 12.11 -0.65
CA MET A 320 -3.24 11.31 -1.87
C MET A 320 -4.59 10.59 -1.98
N ALA A 321 -5.10 10.47 -3.19
CA ALA A 321 -6.20 9.55 -3.47
C ALA A 321 -5.74 8.10 -3.26
N LYS A 322 -6.69 7.17 -3.20
CA LYS A 322 -6.35 5.73 -3.27
C LYS A 322 -5.58 5.45 -4.55
N THR A 323 -4.63 4.53 -4.46
CA THR A 323 -3.89 4.08 -5.64
C THR A 323 -4.84 3.49 -6.68
N MET A 324 -4.76 3.98 -7.91
CA MET A 324 -5.58 3.52 -9.04
C MET A 324 -4.99 2.27 -9.71
N GLY A 325 -3.76 1.92 -9.36
CA GLY A 325 -2.99 0.79 -9.88
C GLY A 325 -1.51 1.11 -9.89
N ARG A 326 -0.72 0.21 -10.46
CA ARG A 326 0.74 0.39 -10.63
C ARG A 326 1.10 0.33 -12.11
N THR A 327 2.06 1.14 -12.52
CA THR A 327 2.54 1.10 -13.92
C THR A 327 3.24 -0.22 -14.27
N ASP A 328 3.82 -0.92 -13.28
CA ASP A 328 4.49 -2.21 -13.45
C ASP A 328 3.57 -3.44 -13.24
N ASP A 329 2.36 -3.26 -12.66
CA ASP A 329 1.31 -4.28 -12.57
C ASP A 329 0.28 -4.14 -13.72
N MET A 330 0.44 -3.15 -14.57
CA MET A 330 -0.42 -2.93 -15.72
C MET A 330 -0.20 -4.04 -16.75
N LEU A 331 -1.27 -4.74 -17.06
CA LEU A 331 -1.28 -5.79 -18.08
C LEU A 331 -1.64 -5.16 -19.42
N ILE A 332 -0.81 -5.39 -20.44
CA ILE A 332 -1.16 -5.00 -21.80
C ILE A 332 -1.73 -6.23 -22.51
N ILE A 333 -3.05 -6.24 -22.71
CA ILE A 333 -3.78 -7.34 -23.36
C ILE A 333 -4.39 -6.86 -24.66
N LYS A 334 -3.90 -7.35 -25.79
CA LYS A 334 -4.34 -6.93 -27.14
C LYS A 334 -4.30 -5.41 -27.35
N GLY A 335 -3.28 -4.74 -26.79
CA GLY A 335 -3.11 -3.29 -26.90
C GLY A 335 -3.97 -2.46 -25.92
N VAL A 336 -4.69 -3.11 -25.02
CA VAL A 336 -5.48 -2.44 -23.97
C VAL A 336 -4.74 -2.54 -22.64
N ASN A 337 -4.63 -1.41 -21.93
CA ASN A 337 -4.08 -1.35 -20.59
C ASN A 337 -5.13 -1.83 -19.57
N VAL A 338 -4.83 -2.89 -18.83
CA VAL A 338 -5.70 -3.52 -17.86
C VAL A 338 -5.04 -3.49 -16.49
N PHE A 339 -5.72 -2.92 -15.51
CA PHE A 339 -5.28 -2.96 -14.12
C PHE A 339 -6.06 -4.02 -13.33
N PRO A 340 -5.40 -4.86 -12.52
CA PRO A 340 -6.08 -5.87 -11.69
C PRO A 340 -7.16 -5.28 -10.79
N THR A 341 -6.97 -4.05 -10.29
CA THR A 341 -7.97 -3.34 -9.47
C THR A 341 -9.28 -3.05 -10.19
N GLN A 342 -9.24 -2.81 -11.52
CA GLN A 342 -10.45 -2.63 -12.34
C GLN A 342 -11.26 -3.92 -12.43
N ILE A 343 -10.56 -5.06 -12.56
CA ILE A 343 -11.20 -6.38 -12.59
C ILE A 343 -11.85 -6.67 -11.24
N GLU A 344 -11.15 -6.42 -10.15
CA GLU A 344 -11.66 -6.63 -8.80
C GLU A 344 -12.94 -5.83 -8.52
N SER A 345 -12.89 -4.51 -8.78
CA SER A 345 -14.06 -3.64 -8.63
C SER A 345 -15.26 -4.10 -9.49
N ALA A 346 -15.00 -4.61 -10.69
CA ALA A 346 -16.06 -5.12 -11.54
C ALA A 346 -16.70 -6.41 -11.01
N LEU A 347 -15.87 -7.36 -10.55
CA LEU A 347 -16.33 -8.68 -10.08
C LEU A 347 -17.18 -8.57 -8.83
N ILE A 348 -16.76 -7.79 -7.85
CA ILE A 348 -17.41 -7.69 -6.53
C ILE A 348 -18.82 -7.05 -6.61
N THR A 349 -19.14 -6.36 -7.72
CA THR A 349 -20.48 -5.78 -7.95
C THR A 349 -21.48 -6.74 -8.57
N VAL A 350 -21.07 -7.97 -8.90
CA VAL A 350 -21.96 -8.97 -9.51
C VAL A 350 -22.44 -9.95 -8.44
N ASP A 351 -23.76 -9.99 -8.22
CA ASP A 351 -24.36 -10.93 -7.27
C ASP A 351 -23.96 -12.38 -7.55
N LYS A 352 -23.81 -13.19 -6.51
CA LYS A 352 -23.38 -14.60 -6.53
C LYS A 352 -21.93 -14.82 -6.93
N ILE A 353 -21.16 -13.76 -7.21
CA ILE A 353 -19.71 -13.81 -7.44
C ILE A 353 -19.01 -13.53 -6.12
N GLY A 354 -18.06 -14.39 -5.76
CA GLY A 354 -17.20 -14.21 -4.58
C GLY A 354 -16.03 -13.25 -4.88
N PRO A 355 -15.36 -12.77 -3.83
CA PRO A 355 -14.27 -11.79 -3.96
C PRO A 355 -12.93 -12.43 -4.36
N HIS A 356 -12.89 -13.76 -4.44
CA HIS A 356 -11.67 -14.50 -4.76
C HIS A 356 -11.59 -14.77 -6.26
N TYR A 357 -10.51 -14.29 -6.88
CA TYR A 357 -10.27 -14.43 -8.30
C TYR A 357 -8.79 -14.62 -8.62
N GLN A 358 -8.51 -15.16 -9.81
CA GLN A 358 -7.17 -15.34 -10.37
C GLN A 358 -7.16 -14.90 -11.83
N LEU A 359 -6.15 -14.13 -12.21
CA LEU A 359 -5.89 -13.68 -13.57
C LEU A 359 -4.84 -14.59 -14.19
N ILE A 360 -5.18 -15.22 -15.31
CA ILE A 360 -4.27 -16.10 -16.03
C ILE A 360 -3.99 -15.50 -17.40
N ILE A 361 -2.73 -15.17 -17.63
CA ILE A 361 -2.28 -14.57 -18.88
C ILE A 361 -1.53 -15.64 -19.67
N ARG A 362 -1.91 -15.82 -20.93
CA ARG A 362 -1.24 -16.74 -21.85
C ARG A 362 -0.95 -16.04 -23.18
N ARG A 363 0.10 -16.47 -23.84
CA ARG A 363 0.40 -16.07 -25.22
C ARG A 363 0.16 -17.24 -26.16
N LYS A 364 -0.71 -17.05 -27.16
CA LYS A 364 -0.97 -18.02 -28.19
C LYS A 364 -0.93 -17.32 -29.56
N ASN A 365 -0.12 -17.84 -30.49
CA ASN A 365 0.04 -17.26 -31.83
C ASN A 365 0.34 -15.74 -31.76
N PHE A 366 1.30 -15.33 -30.93
CA PHE A 366 1.72 -13.93 -30.70
C PHE A 366 0.63 -13.01 -30.12
N LYS A 367 -0.50 -13.55 -29.66
CA LYS A 367 -1.59 -12.77 -29.05
C LYS A 367 -1.73 -13.12 -27.58
N ASP A 368 -1.67 -12.09 -26.75
CA ASP A 368 -1.93 -12.24 -25.32
C ASP A 368 -3.43 -12.41 -25.07
N THR A 369 -3.76 -13.36 -24.22
CA THR A 369 -5.13 -13.65 -23.79
C THR A 369 -5.22 -13.56 -22.27
N LEU A 370 -6.34 -13.06 -21.76
CA LEU A 370 -6.65 -12.98 -20.34
C LEU A 370 -7.83 -13.90 -20.04
N GLU A 371 -7.60 -14.84 -19.13
CA GLU A 371 -8.63 -15.63 -18.49
C GLU A 371 -8.78 -15.19 -17.03
N ILE A 372 -10.01 -15.00 -16.61
CA ILE A 372 -10.35 -14.63 -15.24
C ILE A 372 -11.10 -15.80 -14.61
N LYS A 373 -10.46 -16.49 -13.66
CA LYS A 373 -11.12 -17.45 -12.80
C LYS A 373 -11.69 -16.72 -11.60
N VAL A 374 -12.95 -16.94 -11.28
CA VAL A 374 -13.60 -16.31 -10.14
C VAL A 374 -14.47 -17.31 -9.40
N GLU A 375 -14.45 -17.26 -8.08
CA GLU A 375 -15.27 -18.13 -7.24
C GLU A 375 -16.70 -17.64 -7.15
N LEU A 376 -17.60 -18.60 -7.08
CA LEU A 376 -18.99 -18.38 -6.71
C LEU A 376 -19.11 -18.20 -5.19
N VAL A 377 -20.12 -17.47 -4.74
CA VAL A 377 -20.49 -17.39 -3.32
C VAL A 377 -21.08 -18.72 -2.84
N ASP A 378 -21.87 -19.38 -3.71
CA ASP A 378 -22.55 -20.62 -3.41
C ASP A 378 -22.38 -21.64 -4.56
N ALA A 379 -22.09 -22.89 -4.21
CA ALA A 379 -21.94 -23.97 -5.17
C ALA A 379 -23.24 -24.38 -5.87
N SER A 380 -24.42 -24.07 -5.31
CA SER A 380 -25.73 -24.40 -5.90
C SER A 380 -25.92 -23.84 -7.30
N VAL A 381 -25.27 -22.74 -7.64
CA VAL A 381 -25.29 -22.16 -9.01
C VAL A 381 -24.74 -23.14 -10.05
N LEU A 382 -23.84 -24.05 -9.67
CA LEU A 382 -23.26 -25.05 -10.58
C LEU A 382 -24.21 -26.18 -10.92
N GLU A 383 -25.30 -26.36 -10.15
CA GLU A 383 -26.31 -27.40 -10.37
C GLU A 383 -27.25 -27.03 -11.50
N SER A 384 -27.33 -25.75 -11.88
CA SER A 384 -28.15 -25.24 -12.95
C SER A 384 -27.32 -24.70 -14.11
N PHE A 385 -27.26 -25.44 -15.21
CA PHE A 385 -26.49 -25.04 -16.39
C PHE A 385 -26.92 -23.67 -16.93
N GLY A 386 -28.23 -23.41 -17.00
CA GLY A 386 -28.75 -22.11 -17.50
C GLY A 386 -28.44 -20.93 -16.60
N GLU A 387 -28.41 -21.14 -15.27
CA GLU A 387 -28.04 -20.10 -14.30
C GLU A 387 -26.55 -19.82 -14.38
N LEU A 388 -25.73 -20.86 -14.48
CA LEU A 388 -24.28 -20.75 -14.63
C LEU A 388 -23.90 -19.98 -15.90
N GLU A 389 -24.52 -20.33 -17.04
CA GLU A 389 -24.25 -19.65 -18.31
C GLU A 389 -24.70 -18.18 -18.28
N SER A 390 -25.87 -17.91 -17.71
CA SER A 390 -26.37 -16.54 -17.53
C SER A 390 -25.46 -15.69 -16.64
N LEU A 391 -24.99 -16.24 -15.52
CA LEU A 391 -24.08 -15.56 -14.62
C LEU A 391 -22.72 -15.31 -15.26
N GLN A 392 -22.17 -16.32 -15.96
CA GLN A 392 -20.91 -16.20 -16.69
C GLN A 392 -20.98 -15.07 -17.74
N LYS A 393 -22.09 -15.00 -18.49
CA LYS A 393 -22.33 -13.95 -19.47
C LYS A 393 -22.43 -12.58 -18.82
N LYS A 394 -23.15 -12.46 -17.68
CA LYS A 394 -23.27 -11.22 -16.91
C LYS A 394 -21.89 -10.70 -16.45
N VAL A 395 -21.03 -11.59 -15.94
CA VAL A 395 -19.65 -11.25 -15.55
C VAL A 395 -18.83 -10.81 -16.76
N GLN A 396 -18.93 -11.53 -17.88
CA GLN A 396 -18.20 -11.17 -19.12
C GLN A 396 -18.62 -9.79 -19.65
N GLU A 397 -19.92 -9.48 -19.66
CA GLU A 397 -20.43 -8.19 -20.10
C GLU A 397 -19.99 -7.05 -19.18
N LYS A 398 -20.01 -7.28 -17.86
CA LYS A 398 -19.51 -6.31 -16.88
C LYS A 398 -18.03 -6.03 -17.07
N LEU A 399 -17.21 -7.06 -17.19
CA LEU A 399 -15.77 -6.94 -17.43
C LEU A 399 -15.48 -6.25 -18.78
N LYS A 400 -16.23 -6.60 -19.85
CA LYS A 400 -16.11 -5.93 -21.14
C LYS A 400 -16.43 -4.44 -21.06
N SER A 401 -17.45 -4.06 -20.31
CA SER A 401 -17.81 -2.65 -20.10
C SER A 401 -16.72 -1.86 -19.39
N VAL A 402 -16.04 -2.47 -18.41
CA VAL A 402 -15.00 -1.80 -17.62
C VAL A 402 -13.63 -1.80 -18.33
N LEU A 403 -13.27 -2.92 -18.97
CA LEU A 403 -11.94 -3.11 -19.55
C LEU A 403 -11.85 -2.71 -21.03
N GLY A 404 -12.99 -2.57 -21.72
CA GLY A 404 -13.01 -2.33 -23.16
C GLY A 404 -12.58 -3.54 -24.01
N LEU A 405 -12.37 -4.72 -23.41
CA LEU A 405 -11.92 -5.93 -24.10
C LEU A 405 -12.74 -7.15 -23.66
N GLN A 406 -12.84 -8.14 -24.53
CA GLN A 406 -13.49 -9.40 -24.21
C GLN A 406 -12.51 -10.36 -23.54
N THR A 407 -12.87 -10.87 -22.36
CA THR A 407 -12.08 -11.80 -21.55
C THR A 407 -12.77 -13.17 -21.47
N LYS A 408 -11.97 -14.22 -21.27
CA LYS A 408 -12.52 -15.52 -20.89
C LYS A 408 -12.81 -15.48 -19.37
N VAL A 409 -14.01 -15.86 -18.98
CA VAL A 409 -14.39 -16.00 -17.57
C VAL A 409 -14.63 -17.47 -17.28
N THR A 410 -14.09 -17.97 -16.17
CA THR A 410 -14.31 -19.33 -15.67
C THR A 410 -14.83 -19.23 -14.24
N LEU A 411 -16.07 -19.61 -14.01
CA LEU A 411 -16.69 -19.69 -12.69
C LEU A 411 -16.24 -21.00 -12.02
N VAL A 412 -15.79 -20.92 -10.78
CA VAL A 412 -15.33 -22.08 -10.01
C VAL A 412 -16.06 -22.17 -8.68
N GLN A 413 -16.03 -23.35 -8.06
CA GLN A 413 -16.65 -23.58 -6.76
C GLN A 413 -16.03 -22.69 -5.68
N PRO A 414 -16.78 -22.35 -4.62
CA PRO A 414 -16.22 -21.71 -3.44
C PRO A 414 -15.02 -22.49 -2.88
N LYS A 415 -14.02 -21.79 -2.37
CA LYS A 415 -12.79 -22.36 -1.77
C LYS A 415 -11.89 -23.17 -2.73
N THR A 416 -12.05 -22.99 -4.05
CA THR A 416 -11.18 -23.62 -5.07
C THR A 416 -9.86 -22.86 -5.25
N LEU A 417 -9.88 -21.53 -5.16
CA LEU A 417 -8.70 -20.70 -5.29
C LEU A 417 -7.95 -20.61 -3.97
N GLU A 418 -6.64 -20.49 -4.07
CA GLU A 418 -5.76 -20.40 -2.90
C GLU A 418 -6.10 -19.16 -2.05
N ARG A 419 -6.07 -19.32 -0.73
CA ARG A 419 -6.23 -18.25 0.26
C ARG A 419 -4.85 -17.80 0.74
N PHE A 420 -4.55 -16.53 0.56
CA PHE A 420 -3.28 -15.95 0.93
C PHE A 420 -3.36 -15.36 2.35
N GLN A 421 -2.40 -15.74 3.19
CA GLN A 421 -2.27 -15.22 4.56
C GLN A 421 -1.46 -13.92 4.63
N GLY A 422 -1.17 -13.33 3.47
CA GLY A 422 -0.43 -12.09 3.26
C GLY A 422 -0.89 -11.44 1.96
N LYS A 423 0.02 -10.82 1.22
CA LYS A 423 -0.29 -10.20 -0.07
C LYS A 423 -0.75 -11.26 -1.08
N ALA A 424 -1.93 -11.06 -1.67
CA ALA A 424 -2.52 -12.00 -2.62
C ALA A 424 -1.74 -12.04 -3.94
N LYS A 425 -1.40 -13.26 -4.41
CA LYS A 425 -0.83 -13.49 -5.73
C LYS A 425 -1.95 -13.83 -6.71
N ARG A 426 -2.55 -12.82 -7.29
CA ARG A 426 -3.72 -12.97 -8.17
C ARG A 426 -3.37 -13.17 -9.65
N ILE A 427 -2.14 -12.86 -10.05
CA ILE A 427 -1.69 -12.92 -11.44
C ILE A 427 -0.81 -14.15 -11.65
N LEU A 428 -1.21 -14.99 -12.58
CA LEU A 428 -0.45 -16.12 -13.11
C LEU A 428 -0.09 -15.81 -14.58
N ASP A 429 1.13 -15.34 -14.78
CA ASP A 429 1.64 -15.01 -16.11
C ASP A 429 2.38 -16.21 -16.71
N LEU A 430 1.72 -16.87 -17.65
CA LEU A 430 2.19 -18.07 -18.35
C LEU A 430 2.70 -17.75 -19.77
N ARG A 431 2.97 -16.49 -20.09
CA ARG A 431 3.42 -16.09 -21.45
C ARG A 431 4.78 -16.64 -21.84
N ASN A 432 5.60 -16.99 -20.84
CA ASN A 432 6.95 -17.54 -21.03
C ASN A 432 7.00 -19.07 -20.78
N GLU A 433 5.92 -19.69 -20.32
CA GLU A 433 5.82 -21.14 -20.21
C GLU A 433 5.38 -21.65 -21.59
N GLY A 434 6.25 -22.41 -22.27
CA GLY A 434 6.10 -22.82 -23.65
C GLY A 434 4.74 -23.41 -24.02
N GLU A 435 4.41 -23.33 -25.32
CA GLU A 435 3.22 -23.91 -25.96
C GLU A 435 3.12 -25.41 -25.76
#